data_3c822f2669533cae9bd36db3c31342ec
#
_entry.id   3c822f2669533cae9bd36db3c31342ec
#
_cell.length_a   1.000
_cell.length_b   1.000
_cell.length_c   1.000
_cell.angle_alpha   90.00
_cell.angle_beta   90.00
_cell.angle_gamma   90.00
#
_symmetry.space_group_name_H-M   'P 1'
#
loop_
_entity.id
_entity.type
_entity.pdbx_description
1 polymer ?
#
loop_
_entity_poly.entity_id
_entity_poly.type
_entity_poly.pdbx_seq_one_letter_code
_entity_poly.pdbx_strand_id
1 'polypeptide(L)'
;MLSKYKFNKRLKKARKKYLLAAKNVSPYDGTTLQDTIEPALEYFSLFFSVENPLFKNEQSCLLESVKSIQDSIQKTIDAFSKYHQVFISGWPSLPCDYFPENFTKRQIDDMREERVRKFKRELDEARKEAFKSLAENIDQWWF
;
A
#
# COMPACT_ATOMS: atom_id res chain seq x y z
N MET A 1 -23.44 -7.62 -11.42
CA MET A 1 -23.33 -8.02 -10.00
C MET A 1 -22.72 -9.41 -9.91
N LEU A 2 -21.70 -9.59 -9.10
CA LEU A 2 -21.09 -10.89 -8.87
C LEU A 2 -22.05 -11.79 -8.09
N SER A 3 -22.12 -13.07 -8.44
CA SER A 3 -22.87 -14.02 -7.62
C SER A 3 -22.27 -14.12 -6.22
N LYS A 4 -23.11 -14.44 -5.22
CA LYS A 4 -22.67 -14.66 -3.83
C LYS A 4 -21.47 -15.61 -3.73
N TYR A 5 -21.48 -16.65 -4.56
CA TYR A 5 -20.39 -17.63 -4.63
C TYR A 5 -19.07 -17.00 -5.10
N LYS A 6 -19.11 -16.21 -6.19
CA LYS A 6 -17.92 -15.53 -6.72
C LYS A 6 -17.37 -14.51 -5.75
N PHE A 7 -18.24 -13.74 -5.09
CA PHE A 7 -17.84 -12.78 -4.08
C PHE A 7 -17.15 -13.47 -2.89
N ASN A 8 -17.76 -14.49 -2.32
CA ASN A 8 -17.18 -15.24 -1.20
C ASN A 8 -15.83 -15.88 -1.56
N LYS A 9 -15.68 -16.36 -2.80
CA LYS A 9 -14.39 -16.88 -3.29
C LYS A 9 -13.30 -15.79 -3.31
N ARG A 10 -13.64 -14.58 -3.77
CA ARG A 10 -12.71 -13.44 -3.76
C ARG A 10 -12.32 -13.04 -2.33
N LEU A 11 -13.29 -12.92 -1.45
CA LEU A 11 -13.09 -12.58 -0.06
C LEU A 11 -12.19 -13.61 0.65
N LYS A 12 -12.45 -14.90 0.44
CA LYS A 12 -11.63 -15.99 0.97
C LYS A 12 -10.19 -15.95 0.44
N LYS A 13 -10.00 -15.61 -0.85
CA LYS A 13 -8.66 -15.45 -1.44
C LYS A 13 -7.90 -14.28 -0.81
N ALA A 14 -8.54 -13.13 -0.65
CA ALA A 14 -7.93 -11.95 -0.02
C ALA A 14 -7.56 -12.23 1.44
N ARG A 15 -8.45 -12.88 2.20
CA ARG A 15 -8.16 -13.31 3.58
C ARG A 15 -6.97 -14.25 3.64
N LYS A 16 -6.88 -15.22 2.73
CA LYS A 16 -5.75 -16.17 2.68
C LYS A 16 -4.43 -15.44 2.40
N LYS A 17 -4.42 -14.47 1.49
CA LYS A 17 -3.25 -13.65 1.18
C LYS A 17 -2.78 -12.87 2.40
N TYR A 18 -3.70 -12.23 3.12
CA TYR A 18 -3.39 -11.52 4.36
C TYR A 18 -2.82 -12.47 5.44
N LEU A 19 -3.47 -13.60 5.69
CA LEU A 19 -3.02 -14.56 6.70
C LEU A 19 -1.63 -15.14 6.36
N LEU A 20 -1.32 -15.34 5.08
CA LEU A 20 0.01 -15.78 4.66
C LEU A 20 1.06 -14.71 4.94
N ALA A 21 0.79 -13.45 4.63
CA ALA A 21 1.69 -12.34 4.93
C ALA A 21 1.91 -12.22 6.45
N ALA A 22 0.85 -12.29 7.25
CA ALA A 22 0.93 -12.24 8.72
C ALA A 22 1.75 -13.38 9.29
N LYS A 23 1.64 -14.60 8.74
CA LYS A 23 2.45 -15.76 9.14
C LYS A 23 3.94 -15.56 8.89
N ASN A 24 4.31 -14.79 7.89
CA ASN A 24 5.69 -14.55 7.49
C ASN A 24 6.33 -13.33 8.18
N VAL A 25 5.63 -12.69 9.14
CA VAL A 25 6.20 -11.60 9.94
C VAL A 25 7.37 -12.10 10.76
N SER A 26 8.52 -11.44 10.61
CA SER A 26 9.73 -11.72 11.37
C SER A 26 9.95 -10.65 12.44
N PRO A 27 10.19 -11.00 13.70
CA PRO A 27 10.50 -10.03 14.75
C PRO A 27 11.86 -9.33 14.54
N TYR A 28 12.70 -9.87 13.66
CA TYR A 28 14.02 -9.33 13.35
C TYR A 28 14.02 -8.36 12.16
N ASP A 29 12.91 -8.26 11.44
CA ASP A 29 12.77 -7.41 10.27
C ASP A 29 11.39 -6.73 10.26
N GLY A 30 11.38 -5.46 10.68
CA GLY A 30 10.17 -4.65 10.74
C GLY A 30 9.50 -4.41 9.38
N THR A 31 10.22 -4.59 8.27
CA THR A 31 9.64 -4.46 6.94
C THR A 31 8.61 -5.56 6.67
N THR A 32 8.81 -6.74 7.23
CA THR A 32 7.86 -7.85 7.10
C THR A 32 6.51 -7.55 7.77
N LEU A 33 6.50 -6.74 8.84
CA LEU A 33 5.26 -6.25 9.43
C LEU A 33 4.53 -5.30 8.47
N GLN A 34 5.24 -4.41 7.81
CA GLN A 34 4.67 -3.50 6.81
C GLN A 34 4.06 -4.27 5.63
N ASP A 35 4.64 -5.40 5.23
CA ASP A 35 4.14 -6.25 4.15
C ASP A 35 2.75 -6.85 4.44
N THR A 36 2.28 -6.80 5.68
CA THR A 36 0.93 -7.24 6.05
C THR A 36 -0.13 -6.18 5.82
N ILE A 37 0.24 -4.91 5.74
CA ILE A 37 -0.71 -3.78 5.71
C ILE A 37 -1.52 -3.79 4.42
N GLU A 38 -0.89 -3.83 3.25
CA GLU A 38 -1.61 -3.85 1.97
C GLU A 38 -2.57 -5.03 1.83
N PRO A 39 -2.16 -6.29 2.10
CA PRO A 39 -3.08 -7.42 2.08
C PRO A 39 -4.25 -7.30 3.07
N ALA A 40 -4.01 -6.72 4.25
CA ALA A 40 -5.06 -6.45 5.22
C ALA A 40 -6.06 -5.43 4.68
N LEU A 41 -5.58 -4.32 4.12
CA LEU A 41 -6.41 -3.27 3.53
C LEU A 41 -7.22 -3.79 2.33
N GLU A 42 -6.64 -4.62 1.47
CA GLU A 42 -7.34 -5.28 0.36
C GLU A 42 -8.49 -6.15 0.87
N TYR A 43 -8.26 -6.90 1.95
CA TYR A 43 -9.29 -7.72 2.57
C TYR A 43 -10.42 -6.87 3.16
N PHE A 44 -10.09 -5.79 3.90
CA PHE A 44 -11.07 -4.84 4.41
C PHE A 44 -11.87 -4.15 3.30
N SER A 45 -11.20 -3.71 2.23
CA SER A 45 -11.85 -3.08 1.08
C SER A 45 -12.88 -3.99 0.42
N LEU A 46 -12.58 -5.27 0.28
CA LEU A 46 -13.54 -6.25 -0.23
C LEU A 46 -14.70 -6.48 0.74
N PHE A 47 -14.44 -6.54 2.03
CA PHE A 47 -15.51 -6.69 3.02
C PHE A 47 -16.49 -5.51 3.00
N PHE A 48 -16.00 -4.28 2.93
CA PHE A 48 -16.81 -3.06 2.84
C PHE A 48 -17.24 -2.72 1.40
N SER A 49 -17.34 -3.69 0.52
CA SER A 49 -17.84 -3.50 -0.83
C SER A 49 -19.38 -3.53 -0.85
N VAL A 50 -19.98 -2.65 -1.64
CA VAL A 50 -21.42 -2.69 -1.93
C VAL A 50 -21.87 -3.99 -2.62
N GLU A 51 -20.92 -4.72 -3.20
CA GLU A 51 -21.15 -6.04 -3.78
C GLU A 51 -21.23 -7.16 -2.72
N ASN A 52 -20.89 -6.85 -1.44
CA ASN A 52 -20.96 -7.82 -0.37
C ASN A 52 -22.42 -8.20 -0.12
N PRO A 53 -22.78 -9.50 -0.22
CA PRO A 53 -24.15 -9.95 0.02
C PRO A 53 -24.75 -9.58 1.37
N LEU A 54 -23.90 -9.31 2.37
CA LEU A 54 -24.35 -8.82 3.68
C LEU A 54 -25.08 -7.47 3.61
N PHE A 55 -24.72 -6.63 2.64
CA PHE A 55 -25.29 -5.28 2.48
C PHE A 55 -26.38 -5.20 1.42
N LYS A 56 -26.69 -6.30 0.76
CA LYS A 56 -27.55 -6.31 -0.44
C LYS A 56 -28.97 -5.81 -0.23
N ASN A 57 -29.52 -5.96 0.98
CA ASN A 57 -30.88 -5.58 1.32
C ASN A 57 -30.94 -4.40 2.28
N GLU A 58 -29.81 -3.70 2.46
CA GLU A 58 -29.72 -2.61 3.38
C GLU A 58 -30.25 -1.28 2.80
N GLN A 59 -30.62 -0.37 3.70
CA GLN A 59 -31.10 0.95 3.31
C GLN A 59 -30.01 1.74 2.56
N SER A 60 -30.42 2.66 1.69
CA SER A 60 -29.50 3.46 0.87
C SER A 60 -28.47 4.24 1.69
N CYS A 61 -28.85 4.76 2.86
CA CYS A 61 -27.95 5.46 3.76
C CYS A 61 -26.81 4.56 4.30
N LEU A 62 -27.09 3.29 4.58
CA LEU A 62 -26.05 2.33 5.00
C LEU A 62 -25.13 1.99 3.83
N LEU A 63 -25.66 1.84 2.61
CA LEU A 63 -24.84 1.60 1.41
C LEU A 63 -23.93 2.78 1.10
N GLU A 64 -24.39 4.02 1.31
CA GLU A 64 -23.55 5.21 1.18
C GLU A 64 -22.42 5.22 2.22
N SER A 65 -22.72 4.84 3.47
CA SER A 65 -21.70 4.71 4.52
C SER A 65 -20.66 3.63 4.18
N VAL A 66 -21.11 2.47 3.70
CA VAL A 66 -20.21 1.38 3.26
C VAL A 66 -19.31 1.85 2.12
N LYS A 67 -19.86 2.57 1.14
CA LYS A 67 -19.10 3.13 0.03
C LYS A 67 -18.07 4.15 0.50
N SER A 68 -18.44 5.03 1.42
CA SER A 68 -17.53 6.02 2.01
C SER A 68 -16.36 5.36 2.73
N ILE A 69 -16.63 4.30 3.50
CA ILE A 69 -15.58 3.49 4.14
C ILE A 69 -14.68 2.85 3.10
N GLN A 70 -15.24 2.23 2.06
CA GLN A 70 -14.47 1.61 0.99
C GLN A 70 -13.57 2.63 0.27
N ASP A 71 -14.08 3.81 -0.06
CA ASP A 71 -13.31 4.88 -0.70
C ASP A 71 -12.16 5.36 0.18
N SER A 72 -12.38 5.46 1.48
CA SER A 72 -11.36 5.81 2.48
C SER A 72 -10.26 4.73 2.56
N ILE A 73 -10.63 3.46 2.57
CA ILE A 73 -9.68 2.34 2.53
C ILE A 73 -8.87 2.37 1.23
N GLN A 74 -9.52 2.64 0.10
CA GLN A 74 -8.85 2.69 -1.20
C GLN A 74 -7.81 3.81 -1.26
N LYS A 75 -8.09 4.99 -0.70
CA LYS A 75 -7.09 6.07 -0.59
C LYS A 75 -5.85 5.62 0.20
N THR A 76 -6.06 4.88 1.27
CA THR A 76 -4.96 4.36 2.08
C THR A 76 -4.18 3.27 1.32
N ILE A 77 -4.86 2.38 0.61
CA ILE A 77 -4.22 1.41 -0.28
C ILE A 77 -3.35 2.13 -1.32
N ASP A 78 -3.86 3.17 -1.97
CA ASP A 78 -3.14 3.92 -2.99
C ASP A 78 -1.89 4.60 -2.41
N ALA A 79 -1.96 5.11 -1.18
CA ALA A 79 -0.82 5.71 -0.50
C ALA A 79 0.27 4.67 -0.16
N PHE A 80 -0.10 3.48 0.30
CA PHE A 80 0.85 2.38 0.53
C PHE A 80 1.42 1.83 -0.76
N SER A 81 0.62 1.73 -1.81
CA SER A 81 1.09 1.33 -3.15
C SER A 81 2.12 2.30 -3.70
N LYS A 82 1.89 3.62 -3.53
CA LYS A 82 2.86 4.66 -3.89
C LYS A 82 4.17 4.51 -3.10
N TYR A 83 4.08 4.30 -1.80
CA TYR A 83 5.24 4.06 -0.95
C TYR A 83 6.04 2.85 -1.43
N HIS A 84 5.36 1.75 -1.72
CA HIS A 84 5.97 0.53 -2.24
C HIS A 84 6.63 0.75 -3.61
N GLN A 85 5.98 1.48 -4.52
CA GLN A 85 6.53 1.84 -5.83
C GLN A 85 7.79 2.69 -5.73
N VAL A 86 7.81 3.68 -4.84
CA VAL A 86 9.01 4.50 -4.59
C VAL A 86 10.15 3.63 -4.07
N PHE A 87 9.87 2.68 -3.19
CA PHE A 87 10.87 1.74 -2.67
C PHE A 87 11.46 0.85 -3.77
N ILE A 88 10.62 0.27 -4.64
CA ILE A 88 11.06 -0.66 -5.69
C ILE A 88 11.76 0.06 -6.84
N SER A 89 11.16 1.16 -7.35
CA SER A 89 11.60 1.82 -8.57
C SER A 89 12.60 2.95 -8.35
N GLY A 90 12.67 3.46 -7.13
CA GLY A 90 13.46 4.62 -6.79
C GLY A 90 14.91 4.33 -6.39
N TRP A 91 15.31 3.05 -6.26
CA TRP A 91 16.68 2.73 -5.85
C TRP A 91 17.69 3.33 -6.83
N PRO A 92 18.60 4.18 -6.36
CA PRO A 92 19.48 4.93 -7.23
C PRO A 92 20.65 4.07 -7.76
N SER A 93 20.36 3.07 -8.58
CA SER A 93 21.38 2.37 -9.34
C SER A 93 21.78 3.23 -10.53
N LEU A 94 23.03 3.69 -10.53
CA LEU A 94 23.63 4.32 -11.70
C LEU A 94 24.43 3.26 -12.44
N PRO A 95 24.07 2.92 -13.69
CA PRO A 95 24.96 2.16 -14.55
C PRO A 95 26.28 2.92 -14.68
N CYS A 96 27.41 2.21 -14.58
CA CYS A 96 28.73 2.80 -14.66
C CYS A 96 28.98 3.56 -15.99
N ASP A 97 28.20 3.25 -17.02
CA ASP A 97 28.32 3.80 -18.38
C ASP A 97 27.64 5.16 -18.60
N TYR A 98 26.98 5.70 -17.57
CA TYR A 98 26.20 6.94 -17.67
C TYR A 98 26.99 8.22 -17.46
N PHE A 99 28.26 8.13 -17.10
CA PHE A 99 29.07 9.31 -16.83
C PHE A 99 29.95 9.63 -18.03
N PRO A 100 29.91 10.88 -18.54
CA PRO A 100 30.86 11.32 -19.54
C PRO A 100 32.30 11.11 -19.05
N GLU A 101 33.21 10.77 -19.97
CA GLU A 101 34.63 10.48 -19.67
C GLU A 101 35.37 11.65 -18.98
N ASN A 102 34.81 12.88 -19.08
CA ASN A 102 35.38 14.08 -18.46
C ASN A 102 34.91 14.32 -17.00
N PHE A 103 34.05 13.45 -16.44
CA PHE A 103 33.66 13.55 -15.04
C PHE A 103 34.76 13.04 -14.11
N THR A 104 35.10 13.85 -13.11
CA THR A 104 36.02 13.41 -12.07
C THR A 104 35.33 12.43 -11.13
N LYS A 105 36.13 11.61 -10.42
CA LYS A 105 35.61 10.69 -9.40
C LYS A 105 34.76 11.44 -8.36
N ARG A 106 35.21 12.63 -7.94
CA ARG A 106 34.50 13.47 -6.98
C ARG A 106 33.14 13.91 -7.50
N GLN A 107 33.06 14.33 -8.76
CA GLN A 107 31.76 14.69 -9.38
C GLN A 107 30.80 13.51 -9.44
N ILE A 108 31.30 12.32 -9.75
CA ILE A 108 30.50 11.09 -9.77
C ILE A 108 29.98 10.76 -8.37
N ASP A 109 30.83 10.84 -7.36
CA ASP A 109 30.47 10.57 -5.96
C ASP A 109 29.43 11.59 -5.45
N ASP A 110 29.61 12.87 -5.75
CA ASP A 110 28.66 13.93 -5.40
C ASP A 110 27.28 13.71 -6.05
N MET A 111 27.23 13.28 -7.31
CA MET A 111 25.98 12.95 -8.01
C MET A 111 25.30 11.73 -7.41
N ARG A 112 26.06 10.71 -7.02
CA ARG A 112 25.53 9.51 -6.34
C ARG A 112 24.94 9.88 -4.98
N GLU A 113 25.64 10.67 -4.19
CA GLU A 113 25.16 11.13 -2.89
C GLU A 113 23.88 11.95 -3.02
N GLU A 114 23.79 12.85 -4.00
CA GLU A 114 22.59 13.65 -4.25
C GLU A 114 21.38 12.76 -4.62
N ARG A 115 21.58 11.75 -5.46
CA ARG A 115 20.53 10.80 -5.81
C ARG A 115 20.06 9.97 -4.62
N VAL A 116 20.98 9.53 -3.77
CA VAL A 116 20.64 8.79 -2.55
C VAL A 116 19.84 9.69 -1.59
N ARG A 117 20.23 10.95 -1.43
CA ARG A 117 19.50 11.92 -0.59
C ARG A 117 18.09 12.18 -1.13
N LYS A 118 17.95 12.36 -2.44
CA LYS A 118 16.66 12.53 -3.09
C LYS A 118 15.76 11.31 -2.89
N PHE A 119 16.28 10.11 -3.13
CA PHE A 119 15.56 8.87 -2.91
C PHE A 119 15.08 8.71 -1.47
N LYS A 120 15.97 8.94 -0.49
CA LYS A 120 15.62 8.85 0.94
C LYS A 120 14.52 9.82 1.31
N ARG A 121 14.55 11.05 0.78
CA ARG A 121 13.52 12.06 1.02
C ARG A 121 12.17 11.64 0.43
N GLU A 122 12.15 11.22 -0.84
CA GLU A 122 10.93 10.77 -1.50
C GLU A 122 10.33 9.53 -0.80
N LEU A 123 11.17 8.61 -0.37
CA LEU A 123 10.75 7.42 0.37
C LEU A 123 10.15 7.80 1.73
N ASP A 124 10.79 8.70 2.46
CA ASP A 124 10.32 9.17 3.76
C ASP A 124 8.98 9.91 3.65
N GLU A 125 8.83 10.78 2.65
CA GLU A 125 7.58 11.49 2.36
C GLU A 125 6.45 10.52 1.99
N ALA A 126 6.70 9.56 1.11
CA ALA A 126 5.70 8.56 0.72
C ALA A 126 5.28 7.68 1.90
N ARG A 127 6.24 7.27 2.74
CA ARG A 127 5.96 6.50 3.95
C ARG A 127 5.11 7.30 4.94
N LYS A 128 5.47 8.53 5.22
CA LYS A 128 4.71 9.42 6.12
C LYS A 128 3.28 9.63 5.64
N GLU A 129 3.09 9.84 4.34
CA GLU A 129 1.78 10.00 3.73
C GLU A 129 0.92 8.75 3.88
N ALA A 130 1.50 7.56 3.64
CA ALA A 130 0.81 6.29 3.79
C ALA A 130 0.35 6.05 5.24
N PHE A 131 1.23 6.21 6.21
CA PHE A 131 0.91 6.02 7.63
C PHE A 131 -0.02 7.11 8.16
N LYS A 132 0.09 8.34 7.67
CA LYS A 132 -0.86 9.42 7.97
C LYS A 132 -2.26 9.07 7.49
N SER A 133 -2.41 8.62 6.25
CA SER A 133 -3.69 8.17 5.70
C SER A 133 -4.30 7.05 6.54
N LEU A 134 -3.51 6.07 6.95
CA LEU A 134 -3.95 4.99 7.83
C LEU A 134 -4.45 5.55 9.18
N ALA A 135 -3.65 6.39 9.83
CA ALA A 135 -3.97 6.95 11.15
C ALA A 135 -5.23 7.82 11.13
N GLU A 136 -5.44 8.62 10.09
CA GLU A 136 -6.60 9.50 9.95
C GLU A 136 -7.91 8.76 9.67
N ASN A 137 -7.86 7.58 9.09
CA ASN A 137 -9.04 6.88 8.56
C ASN A 137 -9.38 5.58 9.30
N ILE A 138 -8.44 4.95 9.99
CA ILE A 138 -8.62 3.62 10.57
C ILE A 138 -9.80 3.54 11.54
N ASP A 139 -10.06 4.60 12.29
CA ASP A 139 -11.16 4.66 13.27
C ASP A 139 -12.55 4.65 12.62
N GLN A 140 -12.62 4.88 11.32
CA GLN A 140 -13.87 4.90 10.55
C GLN A 140 -14.21 3.54 9.91
N TRP A 141 -13.27 2.58 9.94
CA TRP A 141 -13.39 1.29 9.23
C TRP A 141 -14.00 0.21 10.11
N TRP A 142 -15.14 0.50 10.68
CA TRP A 142 -15.87 -0.48 11.47
C TRP A 142 -17.36 -0.16 11.49
N PHE A 143 -18.14 -1.14 11.84
CA PHE A 143 -19.58 -1.09 11.87
C PHE A 143 -20.11 -0.91 13.28
#